data_47a9e2a0051613e2ac3f51648b5a11f0
#
_entry.id   47a9e2a0051613e2ac3f51648b5a11f0
#
_cell.length_a   1.000
_cell.length_b   1.000
_cell.length_c   1.000
_cell.angle_alpha   90.00
_cell.angle_beta   90.00
_cell.angle_gamma   90.00
#
_symmetry.space_group_name_H-M   'P 1'
#
loop_
_entity.id
_entity.type
_entity.pdbx_description
1 polymer ?
#
loop_
_entity_poly.entity_id
_entity_poly.type
_entity_poly.pdbx_seq_one_letter_code
_entity_poly.pdbx_strand_id
1 'polypeptide(L)'
;MTIATARALEPEPMETMVQTSAEIIARMQEAVPPGRQCLTHTELRRLGTLTQALLASKSAAEREYGRFLATAGKGIDLQYPVLGARLRGKRILVTGGTGCIGSALMAQLARFHPACLVSVSRGITQGWPRLPRAEYIHADIRDRDRLAAVFNQVRCDVVFHVAGQRDPGLAEHEVHRTVTTNVLGTRNVTSAAAEFGVSRLVAASTGKAFRPYSSEVYTASKRAAEWLLCQAVARGLTICSVARFTHVIDNSIIHARLLDWCDGGVIRLHSGDIAFYVQSALQSAQSLLAAEAGAQRDSLRVHAISDLGWPVALLDVALGALARTGSAAPIYFSGYDRGYESTSFPGLYDPMTAADVSPLISAFEASVTEQSWCPAIDVFPLQVAPASALDERMQELAAICGRTEEPEPVRAALNELSWALFDATIAAVPRRVLIRALRLCSRRHGSLDAVHERMLATIGRYAAPVNSPRSTHSQPAAVDLPTEMIVAP
;
A
#
# COMPACT_ATOMS: atom_id res chain seq x y z
N MET A 1 -20.80 24.40 81.48
CA MET A 1 -20.95 23.09 80.74
C MET A 1 -21.35 23.44 79.32
N THR A 2 -20.39 23.45 78.44
CA THR A 2 -20.58 23.77 77.05
C THR A 2 -20.42 22.46 76.21
N ILE A 3 -21.51 22.08 75.61
CA ILE A 3 -21.56 20.84 74.80
C ILE A 3 -20.98 21.17 73.38
N ALA A 4 -19.87 20.56 73.08
CA ALA A 4 -19.28 20.64 71.75
C ALA A 4 -20.04 19.68 70.82
N THR A 5 -20.69 20.20 69.82
CA THR A 5 -21.29 19.42 68.69
C THR A 5 -20.23 18.94 67.76
N ALA A 6 -20.05 17.64 67.71
CA ALA A 6 -19.22 16.99 66.73
C ALA A 6 -19.86 17.12 65.33
N ARG A 7 -19.17 17.79 64.41
CA ARG A 7 -19.53 17.88 62.99
C ARG A 7 -19.16 16.55 62.34
N ALA A 8 -20.15 15.82 61.85
CA ALA A 8 -19.92 14.65 61.03
C ALA A 8 -19.21 15.06 59.73
N LEU A 9 -18.03 14.46 59.47
CA LEU A 9 -17.36 14.54 58.18
C LEU A 9 -18.18 13.72 57.18
N GLU A 10 -18.81 14.42 56.22
CA GLU A 10 -19.37 13.77 55.03
C GLU A 10 -18.22 13.11 54.28
N PRO A 11 -18.40 11.86 53.82
CA PRO A 11 -17.38 11.22 52.97
C PRO A 11 -17.30 11.98 51.65
N GLU A 12 -16.09 12.43 51.30
CA GLU A 12 -15.80 12.97 49.96
C GLU A 12 -16.25 11.97 48.92
N PRO A 13 -16.92 12.40 47.83
CA PRO A 13 -17.27 11.52 46.75
C PRO A 13 -15.94 10.97 46.14
N MET A 14 -15.77 9.66 46.20
CA MET A 14 -14.69 8.96 45.50
C MET A 14 -14.92 9.20 44.03
N GLU A 15 -14.23 10.22 43.45
CA GLU A 15 -14.17 10.41 42.01
C GLU A 15 -13.65 9.09 41.41
N THR A 16 -14.54 8.34 40.79
CA THR A 16 -14.21 7.21 39.98
C THR A 16 -13.40 7.78 38.80
N MET A 17 -12.06 7.77 38.90
CA MET A 17 -11.20 8.20 37.79
C MET A 17 -11.55 7.37 36.55
N VAL A 18 -12.23 8.05 35.61
CA VAL A 18 -12.53 7.45 34.31
C VAL A 18 -11.20 7.17 33.62
N GLN A 19 -10.84 5.90 33.51
CA GLN A 19 -9.61 5.50 32.83
C GLN A 19 -9.66 5.91 31.36
N THR A 20 -8.59 6.52 30.88
CA THR A 20 -8.44 6.85 29.48
C THR A 20 -8.23 5.59 28.62
N SER A 21 -8.60 5.65 27.35
CA SER A 21 -8.35 4.53 26.42
C SER A 21 -6.86 4.15 26.36
N ALA A 22 -5.94 5.12 26.49
CA ALA A 22 -4.50 4.88 26.51
C ALA A 22 -4.06 4.07 27.74
N GLU A 23 -4.59 4.40 28.93
CA GLU A 23 -4.31 3.65 30.16
C GLU A 23 -4.87 2.22 30.10
N ILE A 24 -6.05 2.04 29.52
CA ILE A 24 -6.62 0.69 29.35
C ILE A 24 -5.75 -0.13 28.39
N ILE A 25 -5.32 0.45 27.26
CA ILE A 25 -4.42 -0.22 26.30
C ILE A 25 -3.08 -0.61 26.96
N ALA A 26 -2.48 0.29 27.73
CA ALA A 26 -1.25 0.00 28.46
C ALA A 26 -1.43 -1.17 29.41
N ARG A 27 -2.55 -1.20 30.18
CA ARG A 27 -2.88 -2.34 31.06
C ARG A 27 -3.13 -3.65 30.30
N MET A 28 -3.68 -3.60 29.09
CA MET A 28 -3.84 -4.78 28.24
C MET A 28 -2.48 -5.34 27.80
N GLN A 29 -1.54 -4.48 27.41
CA GLN A 29 -0.19 -4.86 27.02
C GLN A 29 0.66 -5.34 28.21
N GLU A 30 0.47 -4.75 29.38
CA GLU A 30 1.08 -5.22 30.61
C GLU A 30 0.54 -6.59 31.07
N ALA A 31 -0.78 -6.79 30.95
CA ALA A 31 -1.43 -8.04 31.30
C ALA A 31 -1.00 -9.20 30.41
N VAL A 32 -0.84 -8.92 29.11
CA VAL A 32 -0.41 -9.90 28.10
C VAL A 32 0.54 -9.20 27.13
N PRO A 33 1.86 -9.32 27.35
CA PRO A 33 2.86 -8.70 26.47
C PRO A 33 2.75 -9.20 25.03
N PRO A 34 3.12 -8.35 24.03
CA PRO A 34 3.17 -8.73 22.62
C PRO A 34 4.05 -9.99 22.37
N GLY A 35 3.82 -10.68 21.26
CA GLY A 35 4.60 -11.84 20.83
C GLY A 35 4.12 -13.20 21.37
N ARG A 36 3.03 -13.25 22.14
CA ARG A 36 2.46 -14.51 22.62
C ARG A 36 1.71 -15.26 21.52
N GLN A 37 2.12 -16.48 21.26
CA GLN A 37 1.46 -17.36 20.29
C GLN A 37 0.13 -17.92 20.84
N CYS A 38 0.14 -18.37 22.10
CA CYS A 38 -1.03 -18.91 22.79
C CYS A 38 -1.34 -18.10 24.05
N LEU A 39 -2.63 -17.90 24.32
CA LEU A 39 -3.15 -17.21 25.49
C LEU A 39 -3.83 -18.20 26.44
N THR A 40 -3.61 -18.05 27.73
CA THR A 40 -4.26 -18.85 28.78
C THR A 40 -5.70 -18.35 29.02
N HIS A 41 -6.53 -19.19 29.62
CA HIS A 41 -7.90 -18.80 30.01
C HIS A 41 -7.95 -17.57 30.96
N THR A 42 -6.94 -17.42 31.81
CA THR A 42 -6.83 -16.28 32.73
C THR A 42 -6.50 -15.00 31.97
N GLU A 43 -5.55 -15.05 31.03
CA GLU A 43 -5.22 -13.94 30.16
C GLU A 43 -6.42 -13.52 29.29
N LEU A 44 -7.11 -14.49 28.70
CA LEU A 44 -8.30 -14.22 27.88
C LEU A 44 -9.42 -13.52 28.68
N ARG A 45 -9.69 -13.99 29.92
CA ARG A 45 -10.69 -13.33 30.78
C ARG A 45 -10.28 -11.91 31.14
N ARG A 46 -9.00 -11.70 31.48
CA ARG A 46 -8.48 -10.37 31.81
C ARG A 46 -8.56 -9.42 30.62
N LEU A 47 -8.15 -9.88 29.43
CA LEU A 47 -8.30 -9.10 28.20
C LEU A 47 -9.76 -8.82 27.88
N GLY A 48 -10.68 -9.77 28.08
CA GLY A 48 -12.12 -9.59 27.88
C GLY A 48 -12.68 -8.45 28.73
N THR A 49 -12.34 -8.44 30.05
CA THR A 49 -12.76 -7.35 30.94
C THR A 49 -12.20 -6.00 30.50
N LEU A 50 -10.93 -5.94 30.12
CA LEU A 50 -10.31 -4.70 29.65
C LEU A 50 -10.85 -4.26 28.27
N THR A 51 -11.20 -5.20 27.40
CA THR A 51 -11.85 -4.91 26.10
C THR A 51 -13.22 -4.28 26.31
N GLN A 52 -14.03 -4.77 27.28
CA GLN A 52 -15.32 -4.15 27.60
C GLN A 52 -15.15 -2.73 28.17
N ALA A 53 -14.15 -2.54 29.05
CA ALA A 53 -13.83 -1.20 29.55
C ALA A 53 -13.38 -0.25 28.42
N LEU A 54 -12.57 -0.75 27.49
CA LEU A 54 -12.12 0.01 26.33
C LEU A 54 -13.29 0.37 25.39
N LEU A 55 -14.20 -0.56 25.14
CA LEU A 55 -15.41 -0.34 24.36
C LEU A 55 -16.29 0.75 24.99
N ALA A 56 -16.48 0.69 26.31
CA ALA A 56 -17.24 1.70 27.05
C ALA A 56 -16.59 3.10 27.00
N SER A 57 -15.24 3.17 26.95
CA SER A 57 -14.49 4.42 26.87
C SER A 57 -14.50 5.08 25.48
N LYS A 58 -14.82 4.33 24.41
CA LYS A 58 -14.74 4.77 23.01
C LYS A 58 -16.13 4.90 22.37
N SER A 59 -16.88 5.93 22.73
CA SER A 59 -18.24 6.20 22.22
C SER A 59 -18.32 6.42 20.69
N ALA A 60 -17.20 6.67 20.01
CA ALA A 60 -17.14 6.90 18.57
C ALA A 60 -16.91 5.62 17.74
N ALA A 61 -16.63 4.47 18.37
CA ALA A 61 -16.23 3.26 17.68
C ALA A 61 -17.27 2.75 16.66
N GLU A 62 -18.56 2.75 17.02
CA GLU A 62 -19.62 2.33 16.08
C GLU A 62 -19.74 3.27 14.88
N ARG A 63 -19.56 4.58 15.09
CA ARG A 63 -19.58 5.58 14.00
C ARG A 63 -18.39 5.38 13.08
N GLU A 64 -17.20 5.10 13.62
CA GLU A 64 -16.00 4.82 12.84
C GLU A 64 -16.13 3.52 12.03
N TYR A 65 -16.70 2.49 12.63
CA TYR A 65 -17.02 1.26 11.90
C TYR A 65 -18.07 1.49 10.81
N GLY A 66 -19.10 2.30 11.09
CA GLY A 66 -20.07 2.72 10.08
C GLY A 66 -19.45 3.48 8.93
N ARG A 67 -18.50 4.39 9.22
CA ARG A 67 -17.73 5.15 8.21
C ARG A 67 -16.86 4.22 7.35
N PHE A 68 -16.21 3.24 7.98
CA PHE A 68 -15.46 2.21 7.27
C PHE A 68 -16.37 1.45 6.28
N LEU A 69 -17.50 0.91 6.74
CA LEU A 69 -18.43 0.17 5.90
C LEU A 69 -19.05 1.03 4.79
N ALA A 70 -19.34 2.30 5.06
CA ALA A 70 -19.93 3.23 4.09
C ALA A 70 -18.97 3.58 2.91
N THR A 71 -17.71 3.16 2.97
CA THR A 71 -16.79 3.29 1.85
C THR A 71 -17.11 2.32 0.72
N ALA A 72 -17.74 1.18 1.01
CA ALA A 72 -18.16 0.23 -0.01
C ALA A 72 -19.10 0.90 -1.02
N GLY A 73 -18.85 0.64 -2.31
CA GLY A 73 -19.67 1.21 -3.39
C GLY A 73 -19.44 2.69 -3.71
N LYS A 74 -18.60 3.41 -2.95
CA LYS A 74 -18.19 4.78 -3.34
C LYS A 74 -17.51 4.74 -4.71
N GLY A 75 -17.74 5.80 -5.52
CA GLY A 75 -17.10 6.03 -6.79
C GLY A 75 -16.41 7.38 -6.84
N ILE A 76 -15.68 7.62 -7.92
CA ILE A 76 -15.19 8.93 -8.32
C ILE A 76 -15.96 9.41 -9.56
N ASP A 77 -16.11 10.71 -9.70
CA ASP A 77 -16.74 11.28 -10.90
C ASP A 77 -15.76 11.23 -12.08
N LEU A 78 -16.13 10.45 -13.09
CA LEU A 78 -15.34 10.30 -14.32
C LEU A 78 -16.07 10.92 -15.50
N GLN A 79 -15.33 11.55 -16.37
CA GLN A 79 -15.85 12.03 -17.66
C GLN A 79 -16.06 10.84 -18.62
N TYR A 80 -17.16 10.10 -18.45
CA TYR A 80 -17.47 8.90 -19.24
C TYR A 80 -17.46 9.11 -20.77
N PRO A 81 -17.82 10.28 -21.35
CA PRO A 81 -17.67 10.52 -22.80
C PRO A 81 -16.22 10.41 -23.27
N VAL A 82 -15.25 10.91 -22.49
CA VAL A 82 -13.81 10.81 -22.81
C VAL A 82 -13.37 9.35 -22.87
N LEU A 83 -13.75 8.58 -21.85
CA LEU A 83 -13.45 7.14 -21.80
C LEU A 83 -14.16 6.36 -22.91
N GLY A 84 -15.41 6.73 -23.22
CA GLY A 84 -16.18 6.12 -24.30
C GLY A 84 -15.51 6.28 -25.67
N ALA A 85 -14.96 7.46 -25.97
CA ALA A 85 -14.22 7.71 -27.21
C ALA A 85 -12.94 6.84 -27.33
N ARG A 86 -12.36 6.46 -26.20
CA ARG A 86 -11.11 5.68 -26.14
C ARG A 86 -11.31 4.17 -26.14
N LEU A 87 -12.36 3.68 -25.47
CA LEU A 87 -12.54 2.28 -25.16
C LEU A 87 -13.61 1.58 -26.05
N ARG A 88 -14.52 2.35 -26.65
CA ARG A 88 -15.54 1.80 -27.56
C ARG A 88 -14.89 1.10 -28.75
N GLY A 89 -15.36 -0.11 -29.04
CA GLY A 89 -14.88 -0.92 -30.16
C GLY A 89 -13.45 -1.46 -29.98
N LYS A 90 -12.79 -1.22 -28.85
CA LYS A 90 -11.46 -1.74 -28.57
C LYS A 90 -11.49 -3.19 -28.13
N ARG A 91 -10.44 -3.93 -28.41
CA ARG A 91 -10.20 -5.28 -27.89
C ARG A 91 -9.42 -5.14 -26.57
N ILE A 92 -10.05 -5.51 -25.47
CA ILE A 92 -9.54 -5.26 -24.12
C ILE A 92 -9.26 -6.57 -23.40
N LEU A 93 -8.07 -6.69 -22.83
CA LEU A 93 -7.66 -7.83 -22.01
C LEU A 93 -7.42 -7.36 -20.58
N VAL A 94 -8.00 -8.08 -19.59
CA VAL A 94 -7.82 -7.82 -18.16
C VAL A 94 -7.17 -9.03 -17.51
N THR A 95 -5.93 -8.94 -17.05
CA THR A 95 -5.37 -9.99 -16.20
C THR A 95 -5.91 -9.83 -14.78
N GLY A 96 -6.35 -10.93 -14.17
CA GLY A 96 -6.95 -10.89 -12.84
C GLY A 96 -8.41 -10.38 -12.82
N GLY A 97 -9.10 -10.42 -13.97
CA GLY A 97 -10.49 -9.93 -14.10
C GLY A 97 -11.53 -10.71 -13.28
N THR A 98 -11.17 -11.84 -12.65
CA THR A 98 -12.02 -12.60 -11.73
C THR A 98 -11.83 -12.21 -10.25
N GLY A 99 -10.90 -11.33 -9.93
CA GLY A 99 -10.68 -10.81 -8.58
C GLY A 99 -11.59 -9.62 -8.24
N CYS A 100 -11.51 -9.11 -7.03
CA CYS A 100 -12.30 -7.98 -6.52
C CYS A 100 -12.25 -6.74 -7.45
N ILE A 101 -11.08 -6.14 -7.59
CA ILE A 101 -10.89 -4.96 -8.44
C ILE A 101 -11.13 -5.32 -9.92
N GLY A 102 -10.62 -6.49 -10.34
CA GLY A 102 -10.78 -6.94 -11.72
C GLY A 102 -12.23 -7.11 -12.15
N SER A 103 -13.08 -7.69 -11.30
CA SER A 103 -14.52 -7.82 -11.58
C SER A 103 -15.24 -6.49 -11.65
N ALA A 104 -14.92 -5.56 -10.74
CA ALA A 104 -15.44 -4.19 -10.78
C ALA A 104 -14.99 -3.47 -12.06
N LEU A 105 -13.73 -3.64 -12.47
CA LEU A 105 -13.21 -3.08 -13.71
C LEU A 105 -13.88 -3.67 -14.95
N MET A 106 -14.05 -5.02 -15.01
CA MET A 106 -14.75 -5.69 -16.09
C MET A 106 -16.18 -5.15 -16.26
N ALA A 107 -16.91 -4.94 -15.13
CA ALA A 107 -18.24 -4.35 -15.15
C ALA A 107 -18.25 -2.91 -15.69
N GLN A 108 -17.27 -2.08 -15.34
CA GLN A 108 -17.14 -0.73 -15.87
C GLN A 108 -16.77 -0.75 -17.37
N LEU A 109 -15.83 -1.59 -17.80
CA LEU A 109 -15.40 -1.72 -19.19
C LEU A 109 -16.51 -2.15 -20.12
N ALA A 110 -17.38 -3.06 -19.68
CA ALA A 110 -18.54 -3.51 -20.48
C ALA A 110 -19.48 -2.39 -20.86
N ARG A 111 -19.57 -1.30 -20.08
CA ARG A 111 -20.40 -0.11 -20.38
C ARG A 111 -19.93 0.68 -21.61
N PHE A 112 -18.68 0.52 -22.00
CA PHE A 112 -18.09 1.20 -23.17
C PHE A 112 -18.26 0.44 -24.49
N HIS A 113 -18.95 -0.72 -24.47
CA HIS A 113 -19.17 -1.55 -25.66
C HIS A 113 -17.86 -1.88 -26.39
N PRO A 114 -16.88 -2.54 -25.74
CA PRO A 114 -15.65 -2.98 -26.41
C PRO A 114 -15.99 -4.03 -27.47
N ALA A 115 -15.18 -4.14 -28.53
CA ALA A 115 -15.31 -5.17 -29.55
C ALA A 115 -15.06 -6.59 -28.99
N CYS A 116 -14.16 -6.67 -27.99
CA CYS A 116 -13.85 -7.88 -27.28
C CYS A 116 -13.42 -7.51 -25.83
N LEU A 117 -13.92 -8.24 -24.84
CA LEU A 117 -13.56 -8.09 -23.43
C LEU A 117 -13.16 -9.45 -22.85
N VAL A 118 -11.90 -9.62 -22.55
CA VAL A 118 -11.31 -10.89 -22.11
C VAL A 118 -10.74 -10.75 -20.72
N SER A 119 -11.04 -11.70 -19.84
CA SER A 119 -10.40 -11.86 -18.54
C SER A 119 -9.43 -13.03 -18.58
N VAL A 120 -8.20 -12.81 -18.16
CA VAL A 120 -7.16 -13.84 -18.00
C VAL A 120 -6.87 -14.04 -16.51
N SER A 121 -7.07 -15.25 -16.00
CA SER A 121 -6.83 -15.56 -14.58
C SER A 121 -6.54 -17.05 -14.38
N ARG A 122 -5.99 -17.41 -13.21
CA ARG A 122 -5.69 -18.80 -12.81
C ARG A 122 -6.94 -19.62 -12.41
N GLY A 123 -8.10 -18.99 -12.38
CA GLY A 123 -9.35 -19.62 -11.97
C GLY A 123 -10.42 -18.58 -11.64
N ILE A 124 -11.52 -19.09 -11.11
CA ILE A 124 -12.66 -18.28 -10.68
C ILE A 124 -12.49 -18.00 -9.19
N THR A 125 -12.51 -16.72 -8.82
CA THR A 125 -12.67 -16.34 -7.43
C THR A 125 -14.16 -16.38 -7.10
N GLN A 126 -14.56 -17.17 -6.11
CA GLN A 126 -15.96 -17.20 -5.65
C GLN A 126 -16.38 -15.82 -5.13
N GLY A 127 -17.65 -15.48 -5.31
CA GLY A 127 -18.23 -14.22 -4.83
C GLY A 127 -18.22 -13.05 -5.82
N TRP A 128 -17.54 -13.17 -6.98
CA TRP A 128 -17.54 -12.12 -7.99
C TRP A 128 -18.29 -12.55 -9.26
N PRO A 129 -19.29 -11.76 -9.72
CA PRO A 129 -20.13 -12.14 -10.86
C PRO A 129 -19.32 -12.13 -12.16
N ARG A 130 -19.62 -13.10 -13.04
CA ARG A 130 -19.14 -13.12 -14.42
C ARG A 130 -20.08 -12.31 -15.31
N LEU A 131 -19.49 -11.64 -16.28
CA LEU A 131 -20.25 -10.92 -17.31
C LEU A 131 -20.60 -11.88 -18.47
N PRO A 132 -21.87 -11.99 -18.88
CA PRO A 132 -22.29 -12.95 -19.92
C PRO A 132 -21.63 -12.73 -21.30
N ARG A 133 -21.17 -11.49 -21.58
CA ARG A 133 -20.56 -11.12 -22.87
C ARG A 133 -19.04 -11.01 -22.81
N ALA A 134 -18.41 -11.42 -21.74
CA ALA A 134 -16.96 -11.43 -21.60
C ALA A 134 -16.42 -12.85 -21.70
N GLU A 135 -15.28 -13.00 -22.35
CA GLU A 135 -14.52 -14.25 -22.42
C GLU A 135 -13.62 -14.41 -21.18
N TYR A 136 -13.50 -15.64 -20.66
CA TYR A 136 -12.68 -15.96 -19.50
C TYR A 136 -11.68 -17.06 -19.87
N ILE A 137 -10.41 -16.69 -19.96
CA ILE A 137 -9.31 -17.59 -20.34
C ILE A 137 -8.53 -17.98 -19.09
N HIS A 138 -8.30 -19.29 -18.91
CA HIS A 138 -7.43 -19.78 -17.85
C HIS A 138 -5.96 -19.68 -18.30
N ALA A 139 -5.19 -18.83 -17.61
CA ALA A 139 -3.74 -18.73 -17.75
C ALA A 139 -3.11 -18.09 -16.51
N ASP A 140 -1.87 -18.49 -16.21
CA ASP A 140 -1.02 -17.86 -15.20
C ASP A 140 -0.09 -16.85 -15.90
N ILE A 141 0.00 -15.64 -15.38
CA ILE A 141 0.90 -14.61 -15.90
C ILE A 141 2.38 -14.99 -15.74
N ARG A 142 2.71 -15.97 -14.90
CA ARG A 142 4.05 -16.53 -14.76
C ARG A 142 4.44 -17.45 -15.93
N ASP A 143 3.47 -18.02 -16.61
CA ASP A 143 3.64 -18.85 -17.79
C ASP A 143 3.72 -17.96 -19.04
N ARG A 144 4.96 -17.69 -19.47
CA ARG A 144 5.25 -16.80 -20.60
C ARG A 144 4.64 -17.30 -21.91
N ASP A 145 4.77 -18.59 -22.19
CA ASP A 145 4.36 -19.16 -23.49
C ASP A 145 2.84 -19.20 -23.59
N ARG A 146 2.16 -19.61 -22.50
CA ARG A 146 0.70 -19.57 -22.44
C ARG A 146 0.17 -18.14 -22.56
N LEU A 147 0.84 -17.17 -21.92
CA LEU A 147 0.47 -15.77 -22.01
C LEU A 147 0.64 -15.23 -23.43
N ALA A 148 1.76 -15.53 -24.10
CA ALA A 148 2.01 -15.16 -25.49
C ALA A 148 0.93 -15.75 -26.43
N ALA A 149 0.55 -17.01 -26.24
CA ALA A 149 -0.53 -17.63 -27.00
C ALA A 149 -1.87 -16.90 -26.82
N VAL A 150 -2.19 -16.46 -25.59
CA VAL A 150 -3.40 -15.67 -25.30
C VAL A 150 -3.35 -14.31 -26.01
N PHE A 151 -2.22 -13.58 -25.93
CA PHE A 151 -2.07 -12.29 -26.60
C PHE A 151 -2.19 -12.44 -28.13
N ASN A 152 -1.60 -13.49 -28.71
CA ASN A 152 -1.74 -13.79 -30.13
C ASN A 152 -3.17 -14.09 -30.54
N GLN A 153 -3.93 -14.84 -29.72
CA GLN A 153 -5.34 -15.15 -29.95
C GLN A 153 -6.22 -13.90 -29.85
N VAL A 154 -6.04 -13.12 -28.75
CA VAL A 154 -6.91 -12.00 -28.44
C VAL A 154 -6.60 -10.76 -29.30
N ARG A 155 -5.32 -10.52 -29.66
CA ARG A 155 -4.90 -9.30 -30.40
C ARG A 155 -5.45 -8.03 -29.80
N CYS A 156 -5.20 -7.84 -28.50
CA CYS A 156 -5.80 -6.74 -27.74
C CYS A 156 -5.13 -5.40 -28.04
N ASP A 157 -5.96 -4.33 -28.04
CA ASP A 157 -5.51 -2.94 -28.17
C ASP A 157 -5.05 -2.39 -26.82
N VAL A 158 -5.77 -2.77 -25.75
CA VAL A 158 -5.56 -2.27 -24.39
C VAL A 158 -5.49 -3.43 -23.42
N VAL A 159 -4.53 -3.37 -22.52
CA VAL A 159 -4.35 -4.34 -21.42
C VAL A 159 -4.51 -3.62 -20.07
N PHE A 160 -5.34 -4.19 -19.20
CA PHE A 160 -5.38 -3.84 -17.79
C PHE A 160 -4.75 -4.99 -16.98
N HIS A 161 -3.59 -4.71 -16.38
CA HIS A 161 -2.85 -5.69 -15.59
C HIS A 161 -3.20 -5.56 -14.10
N VAL A 162 -4.16 -6.36 -13.64
CA VAL A 162 -4.67 -6.35 -12.24
C VAL A 162 -4.24 -7.58 -11.46
N ALA A 163 -3.79 -8.64 -12.17
CA ALA A 163 -3.30 -9.87 -11.53
C ALA A 163 -2.08 -9.60 -10.64
N GLY A 164 -2.06 -10.13 -9.42
CA GLY A 164 -0.94 -10.01 -8.50
C GLY A 164 -1.23 -10.69 -7.15
N GLN A 165 -0.18 -10.98 -6.38
CA GLN A 165 -0.30 -11.30 -4.97
C GLN A 165 -0.57 -9.99 -4.21
N ARG A 166 -1.62 -9.96 -3.37
CA ARG A 166 -2.13 -8.74 -2.74
C ARG A 166 -2.01 -8.68 -1.21
N ASP A 167 -1.74 -9.83 -0.58
CA ASP A 167 -1.65 -9.94 0.88
C ASP A 167 -0.20 -9.77 1.33
N PRO A 168 0.15 -8.69 2.08
CA PRO A 168 1.51 -8.45 2.55
C PRO A 168 2.01 -9.54 3.49
N GLY A 169 1.17 -10.04 4.40
CA GLY A 169 1.55 -11.11 5.32
C GLY A 169 1.85 -12.41 4.59
N LEU A 170 0.96 -12.81 3.67
CA LEU A 170 1.18 -14.00 2.85
C LEU A 170 2.43 -13.87 1.95
N ALA A 171 2.73 -12.66 1.47
CA ALA A 171 3.92 -12.41 0.68
C ALA A 171 5.23 -12.71 1.42
N GLU A 172 5.26 -12.52 2.74
CA GLU A 172 6.42 -12.84 3.57
C GLU A 172 6.65 -14.35 3.74
N HIS A 173 5.60 -15.15 3.59
CA HIS A 173 5.67 -16.62 3.63
C HIS A 173 5.85 -17.24 2.25
N GLU A 174 5.18 -16.69 1.22
CA GLU A 174 5.24 -17.15 -0.17
C GLU A 174 6.16 -16.25 -1.02
N VAL A 175 7.41 -16.05 -0.60
CA VAL A 175 8.34 -15.06 -1.20
C VAL A 175 8.55 -15.33 -2.69
N HIS A 176 8.95 -16.55 -3.06
CA HIS A 176 9.18 -16.94 -4.46
C HIS A 176 7.92 -16.74 -5.30
N ARG A 177 6.77 -17.21 -4.82
CA ARG A 177 5.49 -17.05 -5.53
C ARG A 177 5.10 -15.58 -5.69
N THR A 178 5.37 -14.75 -4.68
CA THR A 178 5.08 -13.31 -4.74
C THR A 178 5.96 -12.62 -5.77
N VAL A 179 7.26 -12.88 -5.75
CA VAL A 179 8.22 -12.28 -6.69
C VAL A 179 7.95 -12.76 -8.13
N THR A 180 7.75 -14.06 -8.33
CA THR A 180 7.46 -14.59 -9.67
C THR A 180 6.13 -14.09 -10.22
N THR A 181 5.12 -13.81 -9.36
CA THR A 181 3.84 -13.24 -9.78
C THR A 181 3.95 -11.74 -10.02
N ASN A 182 4.40 -10.96 -9.02
CA ASN A 182 4.31 -9.49 -9.06
C ASN A 182 5.41 -8.87 -9.93
N VAL A 183 6.62 -9.46 -9.96
CA VAL A 183 7.76 -8.92 -10.72
C VAL A 183 7.88 -9.63 -12.06
N LEU A 184 8.14 -10.94 -12.08
CA LEU A 184 8.37 -11.68 -13.32
C LEU A 184 7.09 -11.80 -14.16
N GLY A 185 5.93 -11.97 -13.53
CA GLY A 185 4.62 -11.95 -14.19
C GLY A 185 4.32 -10.60 -14.85
N THR A 186 4.62 -9.47 -14.17
CA THR A 186 4.51 -8.13 -14.78
C THR A 186 5.46 -7.98 -15.96
N ARG A 187 6.72 -8.48 -15.85
CA ARG A 187 7.66 -8.50 -16.97
C ARG A 187 7.12 -9.30 -18.16
N ASN A 188 6.52 -10.47 -17.92
CA ASN A 188 5.92 -11.29 -18.98
C ASN A 188 4.77 -10.57 -19.68
N VAL A 189 3.85 -9.95 -18.89
CA VAL A 189 2.73 -9.16 -19.46
C VAL A 189 3.24 -7.99 -20.29
N THR A 190 4.25 -7.27 -19.80
CA THR A 190 4.84 -6.12 -20.49
C THR A 190 5.54 -6.56 -21.79
N SER A 191 6.28 -7.68 -21.74
CA SER A 191 6.94 -8.25 -22.93
C SER A 191 5.94 -8.70 -23.98
N ALA A 192 4.87 -9.41 -23.57
CA ALA A 192 3.82 -9.83 -24.48
C ALA A 192 3.07 -8.61 -25.06
N ALA A 193 2.80 -7.57 -24.26
CA ALA A 193 2.19 -6.34 -24.75
C ALA A 193 3.03 -5.68 -25.85
N ALA A 194 4.35 -5.63 -25.67
CA ALA A 194 5.28 -5.10 -26.66
C ALA A 194 5.33 -5.98 -27.93
N GLU A 195 5.47 -7.30 -27.78
CA GLU A 195 5.58 -8.26 -28.86
C GLU A 195 4.34 -8.28 -29.76
N PHE A 196 3.15 -8.19 -29.17
CA PHE A 196 1.88 -8.24 -29.90
C PHE A 196 1.29 -6.86 -30.21
N GLY A 197 2.05 -5.77 -30.05
CA GLY A 197 1.69 -4.43 -30.49
C GLY A 197 0.54 -3.79 -29.69
N VAL A 198 0.41 -4.12 -28.40
CA VAL A 198 -0.57 -3.48 -27.49
C VAL A 198 -0.27 -1.99 -27.39
N SER A 199 -1.26 -1.17 -27.70
CA SER A 199 -1.08 0.27 -27.71
C SER A 199 -0.97 0.86 -26.29
N ARG A 200 -1.69 0.28 -25.32
CA ARG A 200 -1.74 0.77 -23.93
C ARG A 200 -1.80 -0.36 -22.91
N LEU A 201 -1.02 -0.19 -21.86
CA LEU A 201 -0.99 -1.10 -20.71
C LEU A 201 -1.18 -0.30 -19.41
N VAL A 202 -2.23 -0.59 -18.67
CA VAL A 202 -2.51 0.02 -17.38
C VAL A 202 -2.33 -1.02 -16.28
N ALA A 203 -1.55 -0.72 -15.25
CA ALA A 203 -1.29 -1.68 -14.19
C ALA A 203 -1.83 -1.22 -12.83
N ALA A 204 -2.32 -2.19 -12.07
CA ALA A 204 -2.68 -2.02 -10.67
C ALA A 204 -1.44 -2.03 -9.78
N SER A 205 -1.27 -1.01 -8.94
CA SER A 205 -0.22 -0.93 -7.94
C SER A 205 -0.81 -0.68 -6.55
N THR A 206 0.00 -0.26 -5.61
CA THR A 206 -0.38 -0.02 -4.21
C THR A 206 0.17 1.31 -3.72
N GLY A 207 -0.53 1.96 -2.81
CA GLY A 207 0.00 3.10 -2.09
C GLY A 207 1.32 2.78 -1.39
N LYS A 208 1.53 1.55 -0.90
CA LYS A 208 2.81 1.15 -0.30
C LYS A 208 4.01 1.33 -1.24
N ALA A 209 3.83 1.30 -2.57
CA ALA A 209 4.89 1.52 -3.55
C ALA A 209 5.43 2.96 -3.57
N PHE A 210 4.78 3.92 -2.87
CA PHE A 210 5.31 5.27 -2.69
C PHE A 210 6.56 5.31 -1.79
N ARG A 211 6.79 4.26 -0.99
CA ARG A 211 8.02 4.10 -0.21
C ARG A 211 9.20 3.95 -1.15
N PRO A 212 10.20 4.83 -1.07
CA PRO A 212 11.34 4.75 -1.97
C PRO A 212 12.17 3.49 -1.75
N TYR A 213 12.20 2.96 -0.52
CA TYR A 213 12.76 1.66 -0.14
C TYR A 213 11.78 0.91 0.78
N SER A 214 11.75 -0.40 0.66
CA SER A 214 11.10 -1.29 1.62
C SER A 214 11.74 -2.67 1.58
N SER A 215 11.92 -3.29 2.75
CA SER A 215 12.31 -4.70 2.89
C SER A 215 11.11 -5.66 2.84
N GLU A 216 9.87 -5.15 2.92
CA GLU A 216 8.66 -5.96 2.75
C GLU A 216 8.59 -6.54 1.34
N VAL A 217 8.43 -7.84 1.21
CA VAL A 217 8.38 -8.54 -0.09
C VAL A 217 7.26 -8.01 -0.99
N TYR A 218 6.08 -7.79 -0.42
CA TYR A 218 4.95 -7.23 -1.18
C TYR A 218 5.28 -5.84 -1.74
N THR A 219 5.71 -4.93 -0.88
CA THR A 219 6.00 -3.54 -1.25
C THR A 219 7.14 -3.45 -2.27
N ALA A 220 8.26 -4.14 -2.00
CA ALA A 220 9.41 -4.19 -2.91
C ALA A 220 9.02 -4.78 -4.28
N SER A 221 8.23 -5.85 -4.31
CA SER A 221 7.76 -6.46 -5.57
C SER A 221 6.88 -5.54 -6.39
N LYS A 222 6.00 -4.76 -5.75
CA LYS A 222 5.14 -3.80 -6.45
C LYS A 222 5.92 -2.58 -6.95
N ARG A 223 6.91 -2.12 -6.18
CA ARG A 223 7.83 -1.05 -6.61
C ARG A 223 8.67 -1.50 -7.83
N ALA A 224 9.19 -2.72 -7.81
CA ALA A 224 9.91 -3.30 -8.95
C ALA A 224 9.00 -3.42 -10.19
N ALA A 225 7.72 -3.78 -10.01
CA ALA A 225 6.75 -3.82 -11.10
C ALA A 225 6.49 -2.43 -11.72
N GLU A 226 6.37 -1.36 -10.91
CA GLU A 226 6.26 0.00 -11.43
C GLU A 226 7.51 0.40 -12.25
N TRP A 227 8.71 0.05 -11.78
CA TRP A 227 9.93 0.30 -12.53
C TRP A 227 9.98 -0.47 -13.86
N LEU A 228 9.57 -1.73 -13.92
CA LEU A 228 9.50 -2.50 -15.18
C LEU A 228 8.61 -1.82 -16.23
N LEU A 229 7.48 -1.24 -15.81
CA LEU A 229 6.61 -0.46 -16.69
C LEU A 229 7.27 0.84 -17.14
N CYS A 230 8.00 1.50 -16.24
CA CYS A 230 8.81 2.68 -16.58
C CYS A 230 9.85 2.36 -17.66
N GLN A 231 10.53 1.21 -17.55
CA GLN A 231 11.48 0.72 -18.55
C GLN A 231 10.80 0.45 -19.91
N ALA A 232 9.58 -0.09 -19.91
CA ALA A 232 8.85 -0.35 -21.16
C ALA A 232 8.51 0.96 -21.90
N VAL A 233 8.09 1.99 -21.16
CA VAL A 233 7.86 3.33 -21.71
C VAL A 233 9.17 3.93 -22.22
N ALA A 234 10.25 3.90 -21.45
CA ALA A 234 11.54 4.47 -21.83
C ALA A 234 12.12 3.81 -23.10
N ARG A 235 11.80 2.54 -23.33
CA ARG A 235 12.20 1.80 -24.56
C ARG A 235 11.21 2.02 -25.73
N GLY A 236 10.16 2.82 -25.56
CA GLY A 236 9.15 3.06 -26.58
C GLY A 236 8.28 1.86 -26.96
N LEU A 237 8.24 0.82 -26.11
CA LEU A 237 7.59 -0.45 -26.43
C LEU A 237 6.07 -0.35 -26.40
N THR A 238 5.50 0.30 -25.39
CA THR A 238 4.05 0.52 -25.23
C THR A 238 3.82 1.71 -24.29
N ILE A 239 2.66 2.35 -24.39
CA ILE A 239 2.26 3.40 -23.46
C ILE A 239 1.79 2.74 -22.17
N CYS A 240 2.49 2.99 -21.05
CA CYS A 240 2.11 2.44 -19.76
C CYS A 240 1.64 3.53 -18.79
N SER A 241 0.74 3.14 -17.90
CA SER A 241 0.34 3.92 -16.72
C SER A 241 0.03 3.00 -15.54
N VAL A 242 -0.02 3.58 -14.36
CA VAL A 242 -0.23 2.85 -13.10
C VAL A 242 -1.31 3.55 -12.29
N ALA A 243 -2.17 2.79 -11.61
CA ALA A 243 -3.03 3.29 -10.55
C ALA A 243 -2.62 2.65 -9.22
N ARG A 244 -2.34 3.50 -8.20
CA ARG A 244 -2.06 3.07 -6.83
C ARG A 244 -3.33 3.03 -6.01
N PHE A 245 -3.48 1.96 -5.23
CA PHE A 245 -4.63 1.71 -4.36
C PHE A 245 -4.19 1.64 -2.91
N THR A 246 -5.13 1.98 -2.02
CA THR A 246 -5.03 1.67 -0.59
C THR A 246 -5.83 0.41 -0.27
N HIS A 247 -6.22 0.24 1.00
CA HIS A 247 -7.04 -0.89 1.42
C HIS A 247 -8.41 -0.88 0.74
N VAL A 248 -8.74 -1.96 0.02
CA VAL A 248 -10.02 -2.09 -0.69
C VAL A 248 -11.02 -2.81 0.20
N ILE A 249 -12.12 -2.11 0.58
CA ILE A 249 -13.09 -2.63 1.55
C ILE A 249 -13.86 -3.84 1.04
N ASP A 250 -14.23 -3.86 -0.24
CA ASP A 250 -15.10 -4.91 -0.84
C ASP A 250 -14.51 -6.32 -0.73
N ASN A 251 -13.21 -6.44 -0.54
CA ASN A 251 -12.50 -7.69 -0.30
C ASN A 251 -11.48 -7.54 0.83
N SER A 252 -11.90 -6.90 1.90
CA SER A 252 -11.07 -6.61 3.05
C SER A 252 -10.77 -7.88 3.85
N ILE A 253 -9.50 -8.29 3.83
CA ILE A 253 -8.99 -9.38 4.66
C ILE A 253 -9.13 -9.01 6.15
N ILE A 254 -8.88 -7.74 6.50
CA ILE A 254 -9.02 -7.22 7.86
C ILE A 254 -10.46 -7.38 8.35
N HIS A 255 -11.44 -6.94 7.55
CA HIS A 255 -12.85 -7.00 7.93
C HIS A 255 -13.34 -8.45 8.06
N ALA A 256 -12.98 -9.33 7.11
CA ALA A 256 -13.32 -10.74 7.20
C ALA A 256 -12.76 -11.38 8.48
N ARG A 257 -11.47 -11.17 8.78
CA ARG A 257 -10.84 -11.67 10.01
C ARG A 257 -11.49 -11.10 11.27
N LEU A 258 -11.86 -9.82 11.28
CA LEU A 258 -12.54 -9.23 12.44
C LEU A 258 -13.88 -9.93 12.70
N LEU A 259 -14.68 -10.19 11.68
CA LEU A 259 -15.94 -10.90 11.83
C LEU A 259 -15.74 -12.34 12.30
N ASP A 260 -14.78 -13.07 11.72
CA ASP A 260 -14.42 -14.42 12.16
C ASP A 260 -14.00 -14.46 13.64
N TRP A 261 -13.21 -13.49 14.08
CA TRP A 261 -12.77 -13.38 15.47
C TRP A 261 -13.90 -12.96 16.42
N CYS A 262 -14.86 -12.16 15.96
CA CYS A 262 -16.06 -11.86 16.74
C CYS A 262 -16.92 -13.08 17.01
N ASP A 263 -16.86 -14.11 16.14
CA ASP A 263 -17.61 -15.37 16.27
C ASP A 263 -16.91 -16.40 17.20
N GLY A 264 -16.37 -15.93 18.33
CA GLY A 264 -15.79 -16.76 19.39
C GLY A 264 -14.27 -16.88 19.37
N GLY A 265 -13.57 -15.99 18.69
CA GLY A 265 -12.12 -15.94 18.63
C GLY A 265 -11.49 -14.89 19.56
N VAL A 266 -10.26 -14.54 19.24
CA VAL A 266 -9.48 -13.43 19.85
C VAL A 266 -9.15 -12.45 18.74
N ILE A 267 -9.53 -11.18 18.90
CA ILE A 267 -9.18 -10.13 17.96
C ILE A 267 -7.71 -9.77 18.16
N ARG A 268 -6.87 -10.09 17.17
CA ARG A 268 -5.44 -9.82 17.20
C ARG A 268 -5.13 -8.57 16.41
N LEU A 269 -4.70 -7.52 17.09
CA LEU A 269 -4.24 -6.27 16.49
C LEU A 269 -2.74 -6.12 16.74
N HIS A 270 -1.99 -5.63 15.74
CA HIS A 270 -0.56 -5.37 15.92
C HIS A 270 -0.31 -4.27 16.97
N SER A 271 -1.10 -3.19 16.93
CA SER A 271 -1.04 -2.06 17.85
C SER A 271 -2.40 -1.38 17.97
N GLY A 272 -2.56 -0.51 18.98
CA GLY A 272 -3.78 0.28 19.23
C GLY A 272 -3.88 1.56 18.41
N ASP A 273 -2.80 1.98 17.75
CA ASP A 273 -2.67 3.26 17.03
C ASP A 273 -2.67 3.13 15.51
N ILE A 274 -2.95 1.93 14.99
CA ILE A 274 -2.97 1.69 13.55
C ILE A 274 -4.10 2.46 12.89
N ALA A 275 -3.74 3.26 11.90
CA ALA A 275 -4.67 3.93 11.00
C ALA A 275 -4.32 3.65 9.54
N PHE A 276 -5.33 3.56 8.67
CA PHE A 276 -5.14 3.28 7.24
C PHE A 276 -6.25 3.91 6.41
N TYR A 277 -5.91 4.28 5.18
CA TYR A 277 -6.89 4.76 4.23
C TYR A 277 -7.64 3.60 3.59
N VAL A 278 -8.89 3.86 3.19
CA VAL A 278 -9.79 2.85 2.62
C VAL A 278 -10.42 3.39 1.33
N GLN A 279 -10.55 2.55 0.33
CA GLN A 279 -11.28 2.84 -0.91
C GLN A 279 -12.14 1.65 -1.32
N SER A 280 -13.10 1.87 -2.23
CA SER A 280 -13.92 0.81 -2.78
C SER A 280 -13.28 0.12 -3.99
N ALA A 281 -13.79 -1.05 -4.35
CA ALA A 281 -13.45 -1.72 -5.61
C ALA A 281 -13.87 -0.88 -6.83
N LEU A 282 -14.99 -0.16 -6.72
CA LEU A 282 -15.45 0.76 -7.77
C LEU A 282 -14.47 1.92 -7.97
N GLN A 283 -14.04 2.59 -6.89
CA GLN A 283 -13.02 3.63 -6.96
C GLN A 283 -11.71 3.10 -7.58
N SER A 284 -11.30 1.88 -7.22
CA SER A 284 -10.10 1.25 -7.79
C SER A 284 -10.23 0.99 -9.29
N ALA A 285 -11.37 0.48 -9.72
CA ALA A 285 -11.67 0.26 -11.14
C ALA A 285 -11.70 1.59 -11.93
N GLN A 286 -12.32 2.61 -11.36
CA GLN A 286 -12.38 3.95 -11.95
C GLN A 286 -11.02 4.63 -12.01
N SER A 287 -10.15 4.42 -11.01
CA SER A 287 -8.75 4.90 -11.06
C SER A 287 -7.94 4.24 -12.20
N LEU A 288 -8.17 2.96 -12.50
CA LEU A 288 -7.57 2.29 -13.66
C LEU A 288 -8.07 2.87 -14.98
N LEU A 289 -9.35 3.22 -15.08
CA LEU A 289 -9.90 3.89 -16.25
C LEU A 289 -9.33 5.31 -16.40
N ALA A 290 -9.17 6.04 -15.30
CA ALA A 290 -8.53 7.34 -15.30
C ALA A 290 -7.07 7.23 -15.75
N ALA A 291 -6.35 6.21 -15.30
CA ALA A 291 -4.98 5.96 -15.69
C ALA A 291 -4.84 5.58 -17.17
N GLU A 292 -5.83 4.90 -17.77
CA GLU A 292 -5.84 4.64 -19.21
C GLU A 292 -5.93 5.94 -20.00
N ALA A 293 -6.84 6.84 -19.62
CA ALA A 293 -7.02 8.10 -20.31
C ALA A 293 -5.85 9.07 -20.10
N GLY A 294 -5.22 9.05 -18.92
CA GLY A 294 -4.07 9.89 -18.56
C GLY A 294 -2.69 9.36 -19.01
N ALA A 295 -2.63 8.18 -19.61
CA ALA A 295 -1.37 7.56 -20.04
C ALA A 295 -0.69 8.36 -21.17
N GLN A 296 0.62 8.56 -21.08
CA GLN A 296 1.44 9.32 -22.01
C GLN A 296 2.63 8.52 -22.54
N ARG A 297 3.24 8.95 -23.66
CA ARG A 297 4.34 8.23 -24.30
C ARG A 297 5.71 8.52 -23.71
N ASP A 298 5.89 9.66 -23.09
CA ASP A 298 7.17 10.21 -22.66
C ASP A 298 7.64 9.67 -21.31
N SER A 299 6.69 9.29 -20.44
CA SER A 299 7.02 8.70 -19.14
C SER A 299 5.86 7.89 -18.57
N LEU A 300 6.17 7.03 -17.60
CA LEU A 300 5.16 6.31 -16.85
C LEU A 300 4.42 7.28 -15.92
N ARG A 301 3.12 7.43 -16.12
CA ARG A 301 2.25 8.22 -15.22
C ARG A 301 1.66 7.33 -14.14
N VAL A 302 1.81 7.75 -12.89
CA VAL A 302 1.18 7.14 -11.72
C VAL A 302 -0.03 7.97 -11.32
N HIS A 303 -1.14 7.29 -11.07
CA HIS A 303 -2.42 7.89 -10.73
C HIS A 303 -2.83 7.44 -9.32
N ALA A 304 -3.31 8.38 -8.51
CA ALA A 304 -3.77 8.11 -7.15
C ALA A 304 -4.99 8.99 -6.85
N ILE A 305 -5.96 8.46 -6.10
CA ILE A 305 -7.12 9.26 -5.67
C ILE A 305 -6.62 10.40 -4.78
N SER A 306 -6.98 11.65 -5.12
CA SER A 306 -6.52 12.85 -4.42
C SER A 306 -7.03 12.91 -2.98
N ASP A 307 -8.33 12.65 -2.80
CA ASP A 307 -8.97 12.67 -1.48
C ASP A 307 -9.54 11.29 -1.11
N LEU A 308 -8.90 10.64 -0.16
CA LEU A 308 -9.34 9.40 0.46
C LEU A 308 -10.10 9.63 1.78
N GLY A 309 -10.33 10.90 2.15
CA GLY A 309 -10.84 11.29 3.45
C GLY A 309 -9.84 11.05 4.57
N TRP A 310 -10.33 10.89 5.79
CA TRP A 310 -9.50 10.61 6.95
C TRP A 310 -9.16 9.12 7.05
N PRO A 311 -7.95 8.77 7.52
CA PRO A 311 -7.61 7.38 7.78
C PRO A 311 -8.55 6.78 8.83
N VAL A 312 -8.80 5.50 8.72
CA VAL A 312 -9.66 4.73 9.63
C VAL A 312 -8.80 4.16 10.75
N ALA A 313 -9.20 4.36 12.00
CA ALA A 313 -8.55 3.76 13.15
C ALA A 313 -8.96 2.29 13.29
N LEU A 314 -8.00 1.35 13.13
CA LEU A 314 -8.28 -0.10 13.15
C LEU A 314 -8.89 -0.55 14.48
N LEU A 315 -8.42 0.00 15.60
CA LEU A 315 -8.97 -0.31 16.92
C LEU A 315 -10.45 0.08 17.02
N ASP A 316 -10.82 1.26 16.51
CA ASP A 316 -12.21 1.72 16.55
C ASP A 316 -13.10 0.88 15.62
N VAL A 317 -12.58 0.43 14.48
CA VAL A 317 -13.27 -0.54 13.61
C VAL A 317 -13.51 -1.85 14.33
N ALA A 318 -12.50 -2.38 15.05
CA ALA A 318 -12.62 -3.61 15.80
C ALA A 318 -13.65 -3.50 16.95
N LEU A 319 -13.60 -2.41 17.72
CA LEU A 319 -14.56 -2.13 18.79
C LEU A 319 -15.98 -1.93 18.24
N GLY A 320 -16.13 -1.23 17.12
CA GLY A 320 -17.43 -1.07 16.45
C GLY A 320 -17.99 -2.38 15.91
N ALA A 321 -17.14 -3.29 15.43
CA ALA A 321 -17.54 -4.63 15.04
C ALA A 321 -18.02 -5.46 16.24
N LEU A 322 -17.31 -5.39 17.38
CA LEU A 322 -17.73 -6.02 18.63
C LEU A 322 -19.09 -5.50 19.11
N ALA A 323 -19.27 -4.18 19.14
CA ALA A 323 -20.54 -3.56 19.52
C ALA A 323 -21.70 -4.03 18.61
N ARG A 324 -21.48 -4.03 17.32
CA ARG A 324 -22.50 -4.37 16.33
C ARG A 324 -22.88 -5.86 16.31
N THR A 325 -21.92 -6.74 16.60
CA THR A 325 -22.16 -8.20 16.67
C THR A 325 -22.62 -8.65 18.06
N GLY A 326 -22.53 -7.78 19.07
CA GLY A 326 -22.76 -8.18 20.47
C GLY A 326 -21.71 -9.14 21.01
N SER A 327 -20.56 -9.26 20.35
CA SER A 327 -19.50 -10.19 20.73
C SER A 327 -18.73 -9.72 21.96
N ALA A 328 -18.33 -10.68 22.79
CA ALA A 328 -17.45 -10.47 23.94
C ALA A 328 -15.98 -10.89 23.64
N ALA A 329 -15.62 -11.09 22.38
CA ALA A 329 -14.29 -11.49 21.99
C ALA A 329 -13.23 -10.52 22.52
N PRO A 330 -12.17 -11.00 23.22
CA PRO A 330 -11.13 -10.15 23.74
C PRO A 330 -10.22 -9.61 22.63
N ILE A 331 -9.75 -8.37 22.79
CA ILE A 331 -8.69 -7.80 21.97
C ILE A 331 -7.34 -8.11 22.60
N TYR A 332 -6.39 -8.55 21.78
CA TYR A 332 -4.99 -8.77 22.13
C TYR A 332 -4.08 -7.98 21.19
N PHE A 333 -3.17 -7.17 21.74
CA PHE A 333 -2.15 -6.45 20.98
C PHE A 333 -0.94 -7.34 20.79
N SER A 334 -0.82 -7.96 19.60
CA SER A 334 0.18 -9.00 19.33
C SER A 334 1.59 -8.47 19.02
N GLY A 335 1.75 -7.19 18.77
CA GLY A 335 2.95 -6.65 18.14
C GLY A 335 2.94 -6.88 16.63
N TYR A 336 3.95 -6.35 15.93
CA TYR A 336 4.04 -6.41 14.48
C TYR A 336 4.67 -7.71 14.02
N ASP A 337 3.99 -8.42 13.15
CA ASP A 337 4.53 -9.56 12.42
C ASP A 337 5.40 -9.09 11.24
N ARG A 338 6.24 -10.01 10.71
CA ARG A 338 7.03 -9.76 9.49
C ARG A 338 6.10 -9.39 8.31
N GLY A 339 6.46 -8.38 7.54
CA GLY A 339 5.66 -7.85 6.43
C GLY A 339 4.68 -6.74 6.84
N TYR A 340 4.68 -6.40 8.13
CA TYR A 340 3.95 -5.25 8.64
C TYR A 340 4.91 -4.30 9.35
N GLU A 341 4.80 -3.01 9.09
CA GLU A 341 5.61 -1.98 9.71
C GLU A 341 4.83 -1.24 10.79
N SER A 342 5.52 -0.79 11.84
CA SER A 342 4.94 -0.01 12.94
C SER A 342 4.36 1.34 12.50
N THR A 343 4.76 1.84 11.34
CA THR A 343 4.21 3.03 10.73
C THR A 343 3.70 2.70 9.35
N SER A 344 2.45 3.07 9.03
CA SER A 344 1.87 2.91 7.69
C SER A 344 2.57 3.76 6.63
N PHE A 345 3.44 4.67 7.07
CA PHE A 345 4.15 5.62 6.24
C PHE A 345 5.65 5.37 6.32
N PRO A 346 6.41 5.56 5.23
CA PRO A 346 7.85 5.37 5.25
C PRO A 346 8.47 6.41 6.19
N GLY A 347 9.08 5.91 7.20
CA GLY A 347 9.58 6.54 8.39
C GLY A 347 10.40 7.82 8.30
N LEU A 348 10.84 8.32 7.13
CA LEU A 348 11.77 9.45 7.06
C LEU A 348 11.12 10.83 7.14
N TYR A 349 9.79 10.96 6.91
CA TYR A 349 9.07 12.24 6.98
C TYR A 349 7.60 12.01 7.27
N ASP A 350 6.95 13.03 7.82
CA ASP A 350 5.52 13.01 8.08
C ASP A 350 4.77 13.32 6.78
N PRO A 351 3.91 12.41 6.30
CA PRO A 351 3.12 12.64 5.09
C PRO A 351 2.14 13.81 5.22
N MET A 352 1.68 14.13 6.43
CA MET A 352 0.80 15.28 6.69
C MET A 352 1.46 16.62 6.35
N THR A 353 2.79 16.67 6.35
CA THR A 353 3.56 17.87 6.00
C THR A 353 4.12 17.84 4.58
N ALA A 354 3.85 16.77 3.82
CA ALA A 354 4.48 16.56 2.52
C ALA A 354 3.92 17.47 1.42
N ALA A 355 2.62 17.59 1.30
CA ALA A 355 1.89 18.48 0.39
C ALA A 355 0.37 18.20 0.47
N ASP A 356 -0.44 19.05 -0.17
CA ASP A 356 -1.87 18.84 -0.42
C ASP A 356 -2.08 17.91 -1.62
N VAL A 357 -1.57 16.68 -1.52
CA VAL A 357 -1.70 15.64 -2.54
C VAL A 357 -2.19 14.33 -1.92
N SER A 358 -2.55 13.38 -2.75
CA SER A 358 -2.96 12.05 -2.34
C SER A 358 -2.04 11.45 -1.26
N PRO A 359 -2.58 10.80 -0.23
CA PRO A 359 -1.78 10.07 0.76
C PRO A 359 -1.07 8.84 0.18
N LEU A 360 -1.27 8.53 -1.10
CA LEU A 360 -0.59 7.45 -1.83
C LEU A 360 0.62 7.94 -2.64
N ILE A 361 1.03 9.21 -2.44
CA ILE A 361 2.14 9.88 -3.11
C ILE A 361 3.17 10.30 -2.05
N SER A 362 4.44 9.99 -2.28
CA SER A 362 5.52 10.40 -1.38
C SER A 362 5.89 11.88 -1.54
N ALA A 363 6.56 12.45 -0.54
CA ALA A 363 7.07 13.83 -0.61
C ALA A 363 8.06 14.03 -1.76
N PHE A 364 8.77 12.99 -2.21
CA PHE A 364 9.63 13.06 -3.38
C PHE A 364 8.83 13.17 -4.68
N GLU A 365 7.75 12.41 -4.79
CA GLU A 365 6.87 12.35 -5.95
C GLU A 365 5.94 13.57 -6.04
N ALA A 366 5.48 14.11 -4.89
CA ALA A 366 4.62 15.29 -4.81
C ALA A 366 5.22 16.53 -5.49
N SER A 367 6.55 16.62 -5.57
CA SER A 367 7.25 17.75 -6.19
C SER A 367 7.11 17.83 -7.71
N VAL A 368 6.62 16.78 -8.35
CA VAL A 368 6.44 16.65 -9.81
C VAL A 368 5.01 16.29 -10.20
N THR A 369 4.04 16.52 -9.31
CA THR A 369 2.62 16.33 -9.60
C THR A 369 2.18 17.21 -10.78
N GLU A 370 1.41 16.63 -11.69
CA GLU A 370 0.90 17.28 -12.91
C GLU A 370 -0.62 17.50 -12.81
N GLN A 371 -1.13 18.39 -13.65
CA GLN A 371 -2.58 18.59 -13.76
C GLN A 371 -3.23 17.34 -14.37
N SER A 372 -4.18 16.77 -13.65
CA SER A 372 -4.97 15.62 -14.11
C SER A 372 -6.18 16.07 -14.94
N TRP A 373 -6.57 15.26 -15.92
CA TRP A 373 -7.85 15.44 -16.63
C TRP A 373 -9.06 15.10 -15.75
N CYS A 374 -8.84 14.31 -14.66
CA CYS A 374 -9.84 13.95 -13.67
C CYS A 374 -9.47 14.63 -12.34
N PRO A 375 -10.28 15.60 -11.86
CA PRO A 375 -9.97 16.34 -10.62
C PRO A 375 -9.87 15.48 -9.36
N ALA A 376 -10.47 14.28 -9.36
CA ALA A 376 -10.40 13.35 -8.24
C ALA A 376 -9.11 12.51 -8.20
N ILE A 377 -8.20 12.71 -9.16
CA ILE A 377 -6.99 11.90 -9.32
C ILE A 377 -5.77 12.82 -9.42
N ASP A 378 -4.81 12.61 -8.55
CA ASP A 378 -3.47 13.17 -8.69
C ASP A 378 -2.63 12.32 -9.62
N VAL A 379 -1.81 12.99 -10.45
CA VAL A 379 -0.96 12.34 -11.46
C VAL A 379 0.45 12.87 -11.33
N PHE A 380 1.43 11.98 -11.43
CA PHE A 380 2.85 12.35 -11.49
C PHE A 380 3.63 11.37 -12.37
N PRO A 381 4.71 11.82 -13.04
CA PRO A 381 5.63 10.96 -13.73
C PRO A 381 6.50 10.20 -12.74
N LEU A 382 6.59 8.87 -12.88
CA LEU A 382 7.54 8.08 -12.08
C LEU A 382 8.96 8.37 -12.55
N GLN A 383 9.78 8.91 -11.65
CA GLN A 383 11.18 9.26 -11.94
C GLN A 383 12.11 8.21 -11.34
N VAL A 384 12.86 7.53 -12.19
CA VAL A 384 13.93 6.62 -11.83
C VAL A 384 15.10 6.87 -12.77
N ALA A 385 16.25 7.26 -12.25
CA ALA A 385 17.43 7.50 -13.06
C ALA A 385 17.88 6.20 -13.73
N PRO A 386 18.32 6.23 -15.00
CA PRO A 386 18.91 5.07 -15.65
C PRO A 386 20.16 4.58 -14.87
N ALA A 387 20.21 3.28 -14.58
CA ALA A 387 21.35 2.67 -13.89
C ALA A 387 21.51 1.22 -14.36
N SER A 388 22.70 0.84 -14.85
CA SER A 388 22.99 -0.53 -15.26
C SER A 388 22.80 -1.54 -14.13
N ALA A 389 23.09 -1.12 -12.89
CA ALA A 389 22.88 -1.93 -11.71
C ALA A 389 21.43 -2.44 -11.56
N LEU A 390 20.44 -1.70 -12.04
CA LEU A 390 19.03 -2.13 -11.99
C LEU A 390 18.76 -3.32 -12.90
N ASP A 391 19.25 -3.28 -14.13
CA ASP A 391 19.11 -4.39 -15.08
C ASP A 391 19.88 -5.63 -14.59
N GLU A 392 21.08 -5.45 -14.01
CA GLU A 392 21.90 -6.52 -13.43
C GLU A 392 21.17 -7.18 -12.24
N ARG A 393 20.67 -6.40 -11.28
CA ARG A 393 19.91 -6.92 -10.12
C ARG A 393 18.61 -7.61 -10.54
N MET A 394 17.93 -7.10 -11.57
CA MET A 394 16.74 -7.74 -12.11
C MET A 394 17.05 -9.09 -12.78
N GLN A 395 18.15 -9.20 -13.49
CA GLN A 395 18.61 -10.46 -14.09
C GLN A 395 19.01 -11.46 -13.00
N GLU A 396 19.73 -11.02 -11.96
CA GLU A 396 20.11 -11.83 -10.82
C GLU A 396 18.88 -12.38 -10.08
N LEU A 397 17.90 -11.52 -9.78
CA LEU A 397 16.63 -11.93 -9.16
C LEU A 397 15.90 -12.99 -10.00
N ALA A 398 15.82 -12.79 -11.30
CA ALA A 398 15.20 -13.75 -12.22
C ALA A 398 15.95 -15.08 -12.26
N ALA A 399 17.29 -15.05 -12.28
CA ALA A 399 18.12 -16.23 -12.25
C ALA A 399 17.98 -17.02 -10.93
N ILE A 400 17.90 -16.33 -9.80
CA ILE A 400 17.69 -16.96 -8.50
C ILE A 400 16.31 -17.62 -8.47
N CYS A 401 15.24 -16.93 -8.86
CA CYS A 401 13.89 -17.49 -8.94
C CYS A 401 13.81 -18.73 -9.89
N GLY A 402 14.64 -18.78 -10.92
CA GLY A 402 14.71 -19.95 -11.80
C GLY A 402 15.49 -21.15 -11.23
N ARG A 403 16.28 -20.92 -10.18
CA ARG A 403 17.12 -21.98 -9.57
C ARG A 403 16.57 -22.53 -8.26
N THR A 404 15.84 -21.72 -7.51
CA THR A 404 15.34 -22.11 -6.19
C THR A 404 14.01 -21.45 -5.85
N GLU A 405 13.18 -22.17 -5.09
CA GLU A 405 11.96 -21.64 -4.47
C GLU A 405 12.18 -21.22 -3.00
N GLU A 406 13.40 -21.45 -2.45
CA GLU A 406 13.75 -21.11 -1.08
C GLU A 406 13.52 -19.59 -0.81
N PRO A 407 12.84 -19.24 0.31
CA PRO A 407 12.45 -17.85 0.57
C PRO A 407 13.63 -16.89 0.70
N GLU A 408 14.67 -17.27 1.44
CA GLU A 408 15.72 -16.32 1.84
C GLU A 408 16.64 -15.88 0.68
N PRO A 409 17.09 -16.75 -0.25
CA PRO A 409 17.83 -16.29 -1.42
C PRO A 409 17.03 -15.34 -2.31
N VAL A 410 15.74 -15.63 -2.51
CA VAL A 410 14.84 -14.77 -3.31
C VAL A 410 14.61 -13.42 -2.63
N ARG A 411 14.42 -13.44 -1.30
CA ARG A 411 14.26 -12.24 -0.48
C ARG A 411 15.51 -11.36 -0.54
N ALA A 412 16.70 -11.96 -0.39
CA ALA A 412 17.96 -11.23 -0.46
C ALA A 412 18.15 -10.54 -1.82
N ALA A 413 17.90 -11.25 -2.92
CA ALA A 413 17.98 -10.66 -4.25
C ALA A 413 16.95 -9.55 -4.50
N LEU A 414 15.71 -9.71 -4.02
CA LEU A 414 14.69 -8.67 -4.09
C LEU A 414 15.10 -7.43 -3.27
N ASN A 415 15.70 -7.62 -2.11
CA ASN A 415 16.19 -6.54 -1.25
C ASN A 415 17.32 -5.75 -1.94
N GLU A 416 18.27 -6.43 -2.61
CA GLU A 416 19.31 -5.76 -3.39
C GLU A 416 18.72 -4.93 -4.55
N LEU A 417 17.73 -5.47 -5.26
CA LEU A 417 17.00 -4.71 -6.27
C LEU A 417 16.27 -3.50 -5.67
N SER A 418 15.67 -3.67 -4.49
CA SER A 418 14.97 -2.58 -3.79
C SER A 418 15.92 -1.44 -3.39
N TRP A 419 17.14 -1.74 -2.93
CA TRP A 419 18.18 -0.75 -2.65
C TRP A 419 18.68 -0.04 -3.92
N ALA A 420 18.87 -0.77 -5.01
CA ALA A 420 19.26 -0.18 -6.29
C ALA A 420 18.16 0.75 -6.83
N LEU A 421 16.89 0.36 -6.69
CA LEU A 421 15.74 1.20 -7.05
C LEU A 421 15.65 2.45 -6.17
N PHE A 422 15.95 2.33 -4.88
CA PHE A 422 16.02 3.47 -3.98
C PHE A 422 17.09 4.47 -4.45
N ASP A 423 18.31 4.01 -4.66
CA ASP A 423 19.42 4.86 -5.12
C ASP A 423 19.08 5.59 -6.43
N ALA A 424 18.58 4.86 -7.43
CA ALA A 424 18.18 5.42 -8.71
C ALA A 424 16.99 6.40 -8.61
N THR A 425 16.05 6.14 -7.69
CA THR A 425 14.94 7.06 -7.43
C THR A 425 15.46 8.36 -6.81
N ILE A 426 16.29 8.27 -5.77
CA ILE A 426 16.84 9.47 -5.10
C ILE A 426 17.74 10.28 -6.04
N ALA A 427 18.50 9.61 -6.93
CA ALA A 427 19.30 10.28 -7.97
C ALA A 427 18.45 11.12 -8.94
N ALA A 428 17.19 10.76 -9.18
CA ALA A 428 16.28 11.50 -10.04
C ALA A 428 15.55 12.65 -9.34
N VAL A 429 15.53 12.69 -7.99
CA VAL A 429 14.82 13.70 -7.21
C VAL A 429 15.58 15.04 -7.22
N PRO A 430 14.88 16.18 -7.46
CA PRO A 430 15.51 17.49 -7.41
C PRO A 430 16.16 17.77 -6.04
N ARG A 431 17.40 18.30 -6.04
CA ARG A 431 18.18 18.56 -4.84
C ARG A 431 17.42 19.31 -3.75
N ARG A 432 16.62 20.33 -4.14
CA ARG A 432 15.80 21.12 -3.19
C ARG A 432 14.82 20.24 -2.39
N VAL A 433 14.27 19.19 -3.02
CA VAL A 433 13.32 18.25 -2.40
C VAL A 433 14.07 17.34 -1.43
N LEU A 434 15.28 16.88 -1.78
CA LEU A 434 16.13 16.09 -0.90
C LEU A 434 16.50 16.85 0.36
N ILE A 435 16.89 18.13 0.23
CA ILE A 435 17.20 19.01 1.38
C ILE A 435 15.96 19.17 2.28
N ARG A 436 14.75 19.36 1.69
CA ARG A 436 13.50 19.44 2.46
C ARG A 436 13.25 18.15 3.23
N ALA A 437 13.40 16.99 2.60
CA ALA A 437 13.22 15.69 3.23
C ALA A 437 14.18 15.50 4.41
N LEU A 438 15.47 15.82 4.26
CA LEU A 438 16.45 15.76 5.34
C LEU A 438 16.06 16.64 6.53
N ARG A 439 15.58 17.87 6.29
CA ARG A 439 15.11 18.78 7.36
C ARG A 439 13.89 18.21 8.10
N LEU A 440 12.97 17.56 7.41
CA LEU A 440 11.83 16.91 8.05
C LEU A 440 12.25 15.71 8.91
N CYS A 441 13.22 14.93 8.43
CA CYS A 441 13.77 13.80 9.18
C CYS A 441 14.51 14.25 10.45
N SER A 442 15.27 15.34 10.40
CA SER A 442 16.03 15.84 11.55
C SER A 442 15.16 16.32 12.72
N ARG A 443 13.87 16.58 12.48
CA ARG A 443 12.91 16.97 13.53
C ARG A 443 12.33 15.78 14.31
N ARG A 444 12.59 14.55 13.89
CA ARG A 444 12.14 13.37 14.62
C ARG A 444 13.02 13.12 15.84
N HIS A 445 12.37 12.98 16.99
CA HIS A 445 13.03 12.58 18.22
C HIS A 445 12.98 11.05 18.32
N GLY A 446 14.13 10.39 18.39
CA GLY A 446 14.29 8.95 18.57
C GLY A 446 15.49 8.38 17.81
N SER A 447 15.97 7.21 18.24
CA SER A 447 17.02 6.47 17.54
C SER A 447 16.48 5.94 16.21
N LEU A 448 17.22 6.14 15.15
CA LEU A 448 16.96 5.54 13.85
C LEU A 448 17.51 4.11 13.82
N ASP A 449 16.87 3.22 13.10
CA ASP A 449 17.43 1.92 12.77
C ASP A 449 18.44 2.01 11.63
N ALA A 450 19.23 0.95 11.43
CA ALA A 450 20.27 0.90 10.40
C ALA A 450 19.75 1.13 8.96
N VAL A 451 18.48 0.77 8.70
CA VAL A 451 17.83 0.98 7.41
C VAL A 451 17.61 2.48 7.17
N HIS A 452 17.03 3.17 8.15
CA HIS A 452 16.80 4.61 8.07
C HIS A 452 18.11 5.40 8.00
N GLU A 453 19.15 5.00 8.76
CA GLU A 453 20.47 5.60 8.67
C GLU A 453 21.07 5.48 7.25
N ARG A 454 21.00 4.29 6.64
CA ARG A 454 21.43 4.06 5.26
C ARG A 454 20.64 4.90 4.25
N MET A 455 19.32 5.02 4.43
CA MET A 455 18.48 5.86 3.58
C MET A 455 18.89 7.34 3.68
N LEU A 456 19.07 7.85 4.90
CA LEU A 456 19.51 9.25 5.13
C LEU A 456 20.89 9.52 4.55
N ALA A 457 21.85 8.62 4.72
CA ALA A 457 23.18 8.73 4.12
C ALA A 457 23.11 8.80 2.59
N THR A 458 22.25 8.00 1.97
CA THR A 458 22.02 8.04 0.51
C THR A 458 21.41 9.37 0.08
N ILE A 459 20.34 9.83 0.75
CA ILE A 459 19.71 11.12 0.45
C ILE A 459 20.73 12.26 0.63
N GLY A 460 21.55 12.22 1.69
CA GLY A 460 22.60 13.20 1.96
C GLY A 460 23.65 13.29 0.84
N ARG A 461 24.07 12.16 0.28
CA ARG A 461 25.01 12.12 -0.87
C ARG A 461 24.49 12.90 -2.07
N TYR A 462 23.21 12.73 -2.43
CA TYR A 462 22.59 13.43 -3.57
C TYR A 462 22.18 14.86 -3.25
N ALA A 463 21.97 15.19 -1.98
CA ALA A 463 21.70 16.55 -1.51
C ALA A 463 22.96 17.42 -1.42
N ALA A 464 24.16 16.83 -1.35
CA ALA A 464 25.43 17.54 -1.26
C ALA A 464 25.71 18.41 -2.50
N PRO A 465 26.43 19.54 -2.38
CA PRO A 465 26.88 20.32 -3.51
C PRO A 465 27.81 19.51 -4.44
N VAL A 466 27.69 19.72 -5.74
CA VAL A 466 28.47 18.99 -6.78
C VAL A 466 30.01 19.18 -6.63
N ASN A 467 30.44 20.24 -5.92
CA ASN A 467 31.86 20.62 -5.76
C ASN A 467 32.55 19.99 -4.53
N SER A 468 31.87 19.12 -3.76
CA SER A 468 32.55 18.39 -2.68
C SER A 468 33.31 17.21 -3.30
N PRO A 469 34.67 17.07 -3.02
CA PRO A 469 35.42 15.91 -3.51
C PRO A 469 34.80 14.64 -2.96
N ARG A 470 34.49 13.69 -3.85
CA ARG A 470 33.96 12.38 -3.47
C ARG A 470 35.02 11.66 -2.61
N SER A 471 34.83 11.65 -1.30
CA SER A 471 35.66 10.84 -0.40
C SER A 471 35.34 9.37 -0.64
N THR A 472 36.24 8.68 -1.34
CA THR A 472 36.34 7.23 -1.35
C THR A 472 36.95 6.81 -0.02
N HIS A 473 36.21 6.16 0.82
CA HIS A 473 36.51 5.67 2.17
C HIS A 473 36.32 6.68 3.31
N SER A 474 35.23 6.53 4.04
CA SER A 474 35.18 6.84 5.48
C SER A 474 34.01 6.17 6.16
N GLN A 475 34.26 5.70 7.36
CA GLN A 475 33.31 5.26 8.38
C GLN A 475 32.13 6.25 8.54
N PRO A 476 30.96 5.81 9.04
CA PRO A 476 29.82 6.69 9.25
C PRO A 476 30.20 7.76 10.27
N ALA A 477 30.57 8.95 9.76
CA ALA A 477 30.70 10.15 10.58
C ALA A 477 29.28 10.69 10.84
N ALA A 478 29.06 11.17 12.06
CA ALA A 478 27.86 11.94 12.40
C ALA A 478 27.62 13.02 11.32
N VAL A 479 26.38 13.12 10.85
CA VAL A 479 25.99 14.11 9.82
C VAL A 479 26.02 15.48 10.50
N ASP A 480 27.17 16.16 10.45
CA ASP A 480 27.26 17.59 10.75
C ASP A 480 26.52 18.36 9.66
N LEU A 481 25.32 18.84 9.99
CA LEU A 481 24.58 19.77 9.16
C LEU A 481 25.32 21.12 9.19
N PRO A 482 25.53 21.79 8.03
CA PRO A 482 26.16 23.09 7.99
C PRO A 482 25.43 24.08 8.90
N THR A 483 26.15 24.71 9.81
CA THR A 483 25.64 25.63 10.85
C THR A 483 24.94 26.86 10.24
N GLU A 484 25.14 27.14 8.97
CA GLU A 484 24.51 28.28 8.25
C GLU A 484 23.00 28.07 7.89
N MET A 485 22.41 26.91 8.19
CA MET A 485 21.01 26.62 7.88
C MET A 485 20.05 26.79 9.07
N ILE A 486 20.48 27.37 10.18
CA ILE A 486 19.69 27.50 11.43
C ILE A 486 19.18 28.93 11.67
N VAL A 487 19.11 29.82 10.71
CA VAL A 487 18.56 31.16 10.93
C VAL A 487 17.40 31.46 9.99
N ALA A 488 16.29 31.58 10.60
CA ALA A 488 15.12 32.48 10.61
C ALA A 488 13.76 31.81 10.39
N PRO A 489 12.70 32.50 10.92
CA PRO A 489 11.52 31.93 11.58
C PRO A 489 10.53 31.28 10.66
#